data_5f0d936e96a898348bdd7700d2865934
#
_entry.id   5f0d936e96a898348bdd7700d2865934
#
_cell.length_a   1.000
_cell.length_b   1.000
_cell.length_c   1.000
_cell.angle_alpha   90.00
_cell.angle_beta   90.00
_cell.angle_gamma   90.00
#
_symmetry.space_group_name_H-M   'P 1'
#
loop_
_entity.id
_entity.type
_entity.pdbx_description
1 polymer ?
#
loop_
_entity_poly.entity_id
_entity_poly.type
_entity_poly.pdbx_seq_one_letter_code
_entity_poly.pdbx_strand_id
1 'polypeptide(L)'
;MNLVARGSVTYVIGKSSYTFYQGECLWLFPGQPHSCIDRSSDALYYVVSFKPSLIARSCHLEGNAFLKKNYPSKNTVLHTMLPPAKFGLIRGMMDSLLDDGLDSDTLNREVGYGLSSGFRYEHSKPDLLNSGLAYILQLAWDCQLTSSTERRATLLHPAVLKALDILKKEFESEYLDKLARKCGVSAAYLSRTFKQQVGVPINRYRNTIRLERFLEIRNKATRHMTLSEAVYESGFGSYAQFSKVYRSTFGRAPREIDKTLAPSKHAHTNS
;
A
#
# COMPACT_ATOMS: atom_id res chain seq x y z
N MET A 1 10.10 2.33 -0.38
CA MET A 1 10.59 1.01 -0.82
C MET A 1 9.52 -0.03 -0.50
N ASN A 2 9.24 -0.93 -1.41
CA ASN A 2 8.34 -2.06 -1.18
C ASN A 2 9.08 -3.37 -1.49
N LEU A 3 8.95 -4.38 -0.64
CA LEU A 3 9.53 -5.70 -0.81
C LEU A 3 8.43 -6.76 -0.79
N VAL A 4 8.31 -7.55 -1.83
CA VAL A 4 7.36 -8.67 -1.87
C VAL A 4 7.98 -9.88 -1.16
N ALA A 5 7.46 -10.22 0.01
CA ALA A 5 7.94 -11.33 0.83
C ALA A 5 7.32 -12.67 0.43
N ARG A 6 6.10 -12.66 -0.13
CA ARG A 6 5.40 -13.84 -0.64
C ARG A 6 4.33 -13.41 -1.64
N GLY A 7 4.01 -14.28 -2.61
CA GLY A 7 2.98 -14.02 -3.62
C GLY A 7 3.36 -12.95 -4.62
N SER A 8 2.39 -12.15 -5.03
CA SER A 8 2.58 -11.08 -6.00
C SER A 8 1.75 -9.85 -5.69
N VAL A 9 2.23 -8.68 -6.13
CA VAL A 9 1.57 -7.39 -5.98
C VAL A 9 1.65 -6.63 -7.30
N THR A 10 0.54 -6.07 -7.77
CA THR A 10 0.47 -5.28 -9.00
C THR A 10 0.25 -3.81 -8.69
N TYR A 11 1.12 -2.98 -9.23
CA TYR A 11 1.04 -1.52 -9.16
C TYR A 11 0.75 -0.90 -10.52
N VAL A 12 -0.05 0.15 -10.54
CA VAL A 12 -0.02 1.15 -11.60
C VAL A 12 0.96 2.22 -11.21
N ILE A 13 1.95 2.48 -12.06
CA ILE A 13 2.96 3.53 -11.90
C ILE A 13 2.93 4.37 -13.17
N GLY A 14 2.54 5.64 -13.03
CA GLY A 14 2.28 6.48 -14.19
C GLY A 14 1.12 5.95 -15.05
N LYS A 15 1.41 5.51 -16.28
CA LYS A 15 0.41 5.00 -17.23
C LYS A 15 0.50 3.49 -17.49
N SER A 16 1.30 2.78 -16.70
CA SER A 16 1.58 1.36 -16.91
C SER A 16 1.35 0.54 -15.66
N SER A 17 0.98 -0.72 -15.84
CA SER A 17 0.90 -1.70 -14.76
C SER A 17 2.15 -2.59 -14.73
N TYR A 18 2.53 -2.95 -13.51
CA TYR A 18 3.69 -3.80 -13.22
C TYR A 18 3.32 -4.77 -12.10
N THR A 19 3.56 -6.05 -12.32
CA THR A 19 3.37 -7.07 -11.28
C THR A 19 4.73 -7.48 -10.72
N PHE A 20 4.88 -7.40 -9.41
CA PHE A 20 6.09 -7.78 -8.69
C PHE A 20 5.84 -9.06 -7.91
N TYR A 21 6.83 -9.93 -7.86
CA TYR A 21 6.78 -11.25 -7.27
C TYR A 21 7.69 -11.36 -6.05
N GLN A 22 7.57 -12.46 -5.32
CA GLN A 22 8.42 -12.74 -4.17
C GLN A 22 9.90 -12.52 -4.49
N GLY A 23 10.59 -11.81 -3.60
CA GLY A 23 11.99 -11.44 -3.72
C GLY A 23 12.25 -10.13 -4.49
N GLU A 24 11.23 -9.55 -5.12
CA GLU A 24 11.38 -8.27 -5.82
C GLU A 24 11.22 -7.09 -4.87
N CYS A 25 12.14 -6.15 -4.99
CA CYS A 25 12.15 -4.87 -4.31
C CYS A 25 11.82 -3.77 -5.30
N LEU A 26 10.86 -2.90 -4.95
CA LEU A 26 10.39 -1.77 -5.75
C LEU A 26 10.67 -0.46 -5.03
N TRP A 27 11.26 0.50 -5.73
CA TRP A 27 11.48 1.86 -5.25
C TRP A 27 10.43 2.80 -5.83
N LEU A 28 9.68 3.46 -4.95
CA LEU A 28 8.69 4.47 -5.29
C LEU A 28 9.11 5.81 -4.69
N PHE A 29 9.01 6.87 -5.49
CA PHE A 29 9.45 8.21 -5.10
C PHE A 29 8.25 9.11 -4.80
N PRO A 30 8.38 10.13 -3.93
CA PRO A 30 7.26 10.97 -3.49
C PRO A 30 6.46 11.60 -4.62
N GLY A 31 7.12 12.07 -5.67
CA GLY A 31 6.47 12.66 -6.85
C GLY A 31 5.99 11.66 -7.89
N GLN A 32 6.13 10.36 -7.68
CA GLN A 32 5.78 9.32 -8.64
C GLN A 32 4.36 8.79 -8.37
N PRO A 33 3.36 9.12 -9.23
CA PRO A 33 2.01 8.62 -9.05
C PRO A 33 1.98 7.09 -9.14
N HIS A 34 1.53 6.44 -8.10
CA HIS A 34 1.43 4.99 -8.03
C HIS A 34 0.21 4.52 -7.24
N SER A 35 -0.19 3.29 -7.47
CA SER A 35 -1.28 2.63 -6.74
C SER A 35 -1.12 1.14 -6.80
N CYS A 36 -1.26 0.47 -5.68
CA CYS A 36 -1.50 -0.97 -5.64
C CYS A 36 -2.92 -1.23 -6.16
N ILE A 37 -3.04 -2.08 -7.18
CA ILE A 37 -4.31 -2.37 -7.85
C ILE A 37 -4.75 -3.82 -7.68
N ASP A 38 -3.80 -4.72 -7.46
CA ASP A 38 -4.07 -6.14 -7.26
C ASP A 38 -2.97 -6.81 -6.44
N ARG A 39 -3.31 -7.94 -5.83
CA ARG A 39 -2.39 -8.80 -5.09
C ARG A 39 -2.90 -10.23 -5.08
N SER A 40 -2.00 -11.21 -5.05
CA SER A 40 -2.38 -12.61 -4.84
C SER A 40 -2.99 -12.81 -3.44
N SER A 41 -3.78 -13.86 -3.29
CA SER A 41 -4.47 -14.16 -2.03
C SER A 41 -3.52 -14.44 -0.86
N ASP A 42 -2.30 -14.87 -1.16
CA ASP A 42 -1.23 -15.18 -0.22
C ASP A 42 -0.19 -14.06 -0.12
N ALA A 43 -0.45 -12.90 -0.75
CA ALA A 43 0.53 -11.81 -0.80
C ALA A 43 0.91 -11.31 0.59
N LEU A 44 2.20 -11.28 0.85
CA LEU A 44 2.83 -10.60 1.97
C LEU A 44 3.91 -9.68 1.43
N TYR A 45 3.85 -8.40 1.79
CA TYR A 45 4.84 -7.42 1.35
C TYR A 45 5.05 -6.33 2.40
N TYR A 46 6.27 -5.83 2.46
CA TYR A 46 6.65 -4.74 3.34
C TYR A 46 6.60 -3.42 2.58
N VAL A 47 6.06 -2.39 3.21
CA VAL A 47 6.07 -1.01 2.72
C VAL A 47 6.88 -0.18 3.70
N VAL A 48 7.99 0.36 3.24
CA VAL A 48 8.85 1.26 4.02
C VAL A 48 8.75 2.66 3.46
N SER A 49 8.10 3.55 4.22
CA SER A 49 8.11 4.99 3.96
C SER A 49 9.15 5.65 4.87
N PHE A 50 10.01 6.48 4.30
CA PHE A 50 11.08 7.13 5.04
C PHE A 50 11.32 8.56 4.55
N LYS A 51 11.83 9.40 5.45
CA LYS A 51 12.31 10.74 5.09
C LYS A 51 13.75 10.67 4.59
N PRO A 52 14.17 11.52 3.64
CA PRO A 52 15.55 11.58 3.18
C PRO A 52 16.59 11.75 4.29
N SER A 53 16.21 12.38 5.41
CA SER A 53 17.08 12.53 6.58
C SER A 53 17.53 11.21 7.20
N LEU A 54 16.71 10.14 7.11
CA LEU A 54 17.05 8.82 7.65
C LEU A 54 18.31 8.25 6.99
N ILE A 55 18.47 8.47 5.69
CA ILE A 55 19.58 7.95 4.89
C ILE A 55 20.61 9.01 4.52
N ALA A 56 20.45 10.24 5.00
CA ALA A 56 21.30 11.37 4.61
C ALA A 56 22.80 11.11 4.87
N ARG A 57 23.13 10.48 6.00
CA ARG A 57 24.49 10.12 6.38
C ARG A 57 25.13 9.09 5.44
N SER A 58 24.32 8.27 4.80
CA SER A 58 24.75 7.17 3.92
C SER A 58 24.78 7.54 2.45
N CYS A 59 24.32 8.75 2.10
CA CYS A 59 24.24 9.22 0.73
C CYS A 59 25.44 10.11 0.34
N HIS A 60 26.62 9.85 0.89
CA HIS A 60 27.86 10.53 0.48
C HIS A 60 28.41 9.99 -0.84
N LEU A 61 28.20 8.71 -1.11
CA LEU A 61 28.57 8.11 -2.38
C LEU A 61 27.62 8.56 -3.49
N GLU A 62 28.15 8.83 -4.68
CA GLU A 62 27.38 9.33 -5.83
C GLU A 62 26.20 8.41 -6.19
N GLY A 63 26.41 7.09 -6.19
CA GLY A 63 25.37 6.10 -6.43
C GLY A 63 24.18 6.18 -5.45
N ASN A 64 24.42 6.58 -4.19
CA ASN A 64 23.41 6.71 -3.16
C ASN A 64 22.70 8.06 -3.17
N ALA A 65 23.24 9.08 -3.85
CA ALA A 65 22.63 10.40 -3.96
C ALA A 65 21.23 10.35 -4.59
N PHE A 66 20.95 9.32 -5.38
CA PHE A 66 19.66 9.11 -6.01
C PHE A 66 18.52 8.87 -5.00
N LEU A 67 18.79 8.27 -3.85
CA LEU A 67 17.81 8.05 -2.78
C LEU A 67 17.26 9.34 -2.15
N LYS A 68 17.94 10.47 -2.35
CA LYS A 68 17.48 11.80 -1.89
C LYS A 68 16.54 12.49 -2.89
N LYS A 69 16.41 11.96 -4.12
CA LYS A 69 15.58 12.59 -5.16
C LYS A 69 14.10 12.39 -4.87
N ASN A 70 13.30 13.40 -5.13
CA ASN A 70 11.85 13.33 -5.02
C ASN A 70 11.19 12.66 -6.24
N TYR A 71 11.93 12.53 -7.34
CA TYR A 71 11.41 12.00 -8.60
C TYR A 71 12.52 11.32 -9.39
N PRO A 72 12.34 10.08 -9.86
CA PRO A 72 13.23 9.51 -10.86
C PRO A 72 13.01 10.23 -12.20
N SER A 73 13.94 10.11 -13.12
CA SER A 73 13.70 10.56 -14.50
C SER A 73 12.38 9.99 -15.01
N LYS A 74 11.63 10.78 -15.80
CA LYS A 74 10.27 10.43 -16.25
C LYS A 74 10.17 8.99 -16.72
N ASN A 75 9.20 8.25 -16.17
CA ASN A 75 8.82 6.87 -16.50
C ASN A 75 9.76 5.73 -16.06
N THR A 76 10.80 5.99 -15.28
CA THR A 76 11.65 4.90 -14.77
C THR A 76 11.01 4.25 -13.55
N VAL A 77 10.79 2.95 -13.63
CA VAL A 77 10.41 2.12 -12.49
C VAL A 77 11.65 1.38 -12.01
N LEU A 78 12.11 1.75 -10.83
CA LEU A 78 13.28 1.12 -10.23
C LEU A 78 12.86 -0.08 -9.42
N HIS A 79 13.31 -1.25 -9.84
CA HIS A 79 13.07 -2.51 -9.14
C HIS A 79 14.24 -3.44 -9.33
N THR A 80 14.42 -4.36 -8.39
CA THR A 80 15.43 -5.41 -8.48
C THR A 80 14.93 -6.70 -7.86
N MET A 81 15.34 -7.83 -8.42
CA MET A 81 15.25 -9.12 -7.77
C MET A 81 16.42 -9.23 -6.78
N LEU A 82 16.12 -9.35 -5.51
CA LEU A 82 17.15 -9.51 -4.49
C LEU A 82 17.78 -10.90 -4.58
N PRO A 83 19.11 -11.01 -4.45
CA PRO A 83 19.76 -12.31 -4.28
C PRO A 83 19.15 -13.04 -3.07
N PRO A 84 18.99 -14.39 -3.11
CA PRO A 84 18.31 -15.14 -2.05
C PRO A 84 18.82 -14.88 -0.64
N ALA A 85 20.15 -14.78 -0.48
CA ALA A 85 20.77 -14.48 0.83
C ALA A 85 20.43 -13.06 1.33
N LYS A 86 20.39 -12.06 0.43
CA LYS A 86 20.01 -10.68 0.77
C LYS A 86 18.53 -10.57 1.06
N PHE A 87 17.71 -11.25 0.29
CA PHE A 87 16.26 -11.35 0.53
C PHE A 87 15.96 -11.93 1.92
N GLY A 88 16.56 -13.07 2.26
CA GLY A 88 16.40 -13.70 3.58
C GLY A 88 16.82 -12.79 4.74
N LEU A 89 17.97 -12.12 4.59
CA LEU A 89 18.48 -11.17 5.59
C LEU A 89 17.51 -9.98 5.78
N ILE A 90 17.15 -9.30 4.69
CA ILE A 90 16.26 -8.12 4.73
C ILE A 90 14.91 -8.52 5.33
N ARG A 91 14.34 -9.65 4.90
CA ARG A 91 13.07 -10.14 5.43
C ARG A 91 13.15 -10.40 6.93
N GLY A 92 14.15 -11.12 7.39
CA GLY A 92 14.34 -11.41 8.81
C GLY A 92 14.51 -10.16 9.66
N MET A 93 15.23 -9.15 9.15
CA MET A 93 15.36 -7.86 9.83
C MET A 93 14.03 -7.10 9.89
N MET A 94 13.24 -7.10 8.80
CA MET A 94 11.90 -6.49 8.79
C MET A 94 10.97 -7.16 9.80
N ASP A 95 10.95 -8.50 9.82
CA ASP A 95 10.14 -9.26 10.78
C ASP A 95 10.55 -8.92 12.22
N SER A 96 11.86 -8.88 12.52
CA SER A 96 12.37 -8.51 13.84
C SER A 96 11.99 -7.09 14.25
N LEU A 97 12.13 -6.10 13.36
CA LEU A 97 11.72 -4.72 13.66
C LEU A 97 10.22 -4.60 13.94
N LEU A 98 9.39 -5.36 13.22
CA LEU A 98 7.95 -5.40 13.47
C LEU A 98 7.62 -6.08 14.80
N ASP A 99 8.28 -7.20 15.10
CA ASP A 99 8.03 -7.96 16.33
C ASP A 99 8.54 -7.23 17.60
N ASP A 100 9.64 -6.50 17.48
CA ASP A 100 10.27 -5.80 18.60
C ASP A 100 9.57 -4.50 19.00
N GLY A 101 8.73 -3.91 18.17
CA GLY A 101 8.31 -2.58 18.48
C GLY A 101 7.00 -2.04 17.91
N LEU A 102 6.31 -2.76 17.05
CA LEU A 102 5.06 -2.31 16.43
C LEU A 102 3.83 -2.99 17.06
N ASP A 103 3.65 -2.84 18.35
CA ASP A 103 2.51 -3.42 19.08
C ASP A 103 1.16 -2.85 18.63
N SER A 104 1.15 -1.62 18.12
CA SER A 104 -0.07 -0.95 17.64
C SER A 104 -0.52 -1.37 16.24
N ASP A 105 0.29 -2.12 15.48
CA ASP A 105 -0.03 -2.51 14.11
C ASP A 105 -0.68 -3.90 13.99
N THR A 106 -1.56 -4.22 14.94
CA THR A 106 -2.30 -5.49 14.95
C THR A 106 -3.09 -5.71 13.67
N LEU A 107 -3.62 -4.65 13.08
CA LEU A 107 -4.41 -4.74 11.86
C LEU A 107 -3.57 -5.18 10.66
N ASN A 108 -2.36 -4.65 10.49
CA ASN A 108 -1.44 -5.06 9.41
C ASN A 108 -0.85 -6.46 9.67
N ARG A 109 -0.51 -6.79 10.91
CA ARG A 109 -0.01 -8.12 11.28
C ARG A 109 -1.03 -9.21 11.00
N GLU A 110 -2.27 -9.02 11.45
CA GLU A 110 -3.32 -10.04 11.34
C GLU A 110 -3.90 -10.14 9.93
N VAL A 111 -3.87 -9.08 9.17
CA VAL A 111 -4.62 -8.97 7.92
C VAL A 111 -3.74 -8.78 6.70
N GLY A 112 -2.48 -8.39 6.89
CA GLY A 112 -1.54 -8.13 5.79
C GLY A 112 -2.05 -7.04 4.83
N TYR A 113 -2.85 -6.11 5.33
CA TYR A 113 -3.44 -5.04 4.53
C TYR A 113 -2.52 -3.82 4.60
N GLY A 114 -1.90 -3.48 3.47
CA GLY A 114 -1.09 -2.27 3.36
C GLY A 114 -1.94 -1.05 3.63
N LEU A 115 -1.80 -0.48 4.80
CA LEU A 115 -2.50 0.74 5.17
C LEU A 115 -1.86 1.94 4.47
N SER A 116 -2.68 2.93 4.15
CA SER A 116 -2.22 4.12 3.47
C SER A 116 -1.28 4.96 4.33
N SER A 117 -0.60 5.92 3.69
CA SER A 117 0.30 6.89 4.30
C SER A 117 -0.29 7.74 5.45
N GLY A 118 -1.60 7.61 5.73
CA GLY A 118 -2.28 8.33 6.81
C GLY A 118 -2.12 7.70 8.19
N PHE A 119 -1.62 6.48 8.28
CA PHE A 119 -1.41 5.81 9.57
C PHE A 119 -0.12 6.29 10.23
N ARG A 120 -0.23 6.62 11.52
CA ARG A 120 0.93 6.86 12.36
C ARG A 120 1.20 5.62 13.18
N TYR A 121 2.43 5.13 13.07
CA TYR A 121 2.94 4.02 13.87
C TYR A 121 3.86 4.57 14.94
N GLU A 122 3.65 4.14 16.18
CA GLU A 122 4.59 4.38 17.26
C GLU A 122 5.38 3.10 17.47
N HIS A 123 6.69 3.19 17.39
CA HIS A 123 7.59 2.09 17.66
C HIS A 123 8.20 2.27 19.04
N SER A 124 8.16 1.23 19.87
CA SER A 124 8.68 1.27 21.24
C SER A 124 10.20 1.54 21.32
N LYS A 125 10.93 1.23 20.22
CA LYS A 125 12.40 1.43 20.11
C LYS A 125 12.73 2.22 18.84
N PRO A 126 12.48 3.55 18.79
CA PRO A 126 12.62 4.34 17.56
C PRO A 126 14.04 4.37 17.00
N ASP A 127 15.06 4.35 17.85
CA ASP A 127 16.47 4.38 17.42
C ASP A 127 16.85 3.05 16.76
N LEU A 128 16.38 1.93 17.27
CA LEU A 128 16.58 0.61 16.68
C LEU A 128 15.87 0.51 15.33
N LEU A 129 14.61 1.00 15.26
CA LEU A 129 13.87 1.07 14.00
C LEU A 129 14.61 1.90 12.95
N ASN A 130 15.05 3.11 13.30
CA ASN A 130 15.73 4.02 12.38
C ASN A 130 17.05 3.43 11.88
N SER A 131 17.85 2.84 12.77
CA SER A 131 19.14 2.23 12.42
C SER A 131 18.95 0.99 11.54
N GLY A 132 18.00 0.14 11.90
CA GLY A 132 17.66 -1.07 11.13
C GLY A 132 17.12 -0.73 9.75
N LEU A 133 16.19 0.22 9.65
CA LEU A 133 15.66 0.67 8.37
C LEU A 133 16.72 1.34 7.51
N ALA A 134 17.61 2.15 8.07
CA ALA A 134 18.70 2.77 7.32
C ALA A 134 19.62 1.70 6.69
N TYR A 135 19.96 0.66 7.45
CA TYR A 135 20.78 -0.45 6.93
C TYR A 135 20.04 -1.25 5.84
N ILE A 136 18.77 -1.61 6.07
CA ILE A 136 17.93 -2.32 5.10
C ILE A 136 17.82 -1.55 3.79
N LEU A 137 17.56 -0.24 3.87
CA LEU A 137 17.42 0.62 2.68
C LEU A 137 18.72 0.67 1.88
N GLN A 138 19.87 0.77 2.55
CA GLN A 138 21.19 0.77 1.88
C GLN A 138 21.48 -0.57 1.23
N LEU A 139 21.24 -1.67 1.94
CA LEU A 139 21.48 -3.02 1.41
C LEU A 139 20.60 -3.32 0.19
N ALA A 140 19.32 -2.94 0.23
CA ALA A 140 18.42 -3.09 -0.90
C ALA A 140 18.79 -2.18 -2.07
N TRP A 141 19.31 -0.97 -1.78
CA TRP A 141 19.76 -0.05 -2.81
C TRP A 141 21.04 -0.51 -3.48
N ASP A 142 21.99 -1.07 -2.75
CA ASP A 142 23.20 -1.68 -3.30
C ASP A 142 22.86 -2.80 -4.30
N CYS A 143 21.87 -3.63 -3.97
CA CYS A 143 21.36 -4.63 -4.91
C CYS A 143 20.73 -3.98 -6.16
N GLN A 144 20.06 -2.84 -6.03
CA GLN A 144 19.49 -2.11 -7.17
C GLN A 144 20.59 -1.55 -8.08
N LEU A 145 21.67 -1.01 -7.54
CA LEU A 145 22.80 -0.48 -8.32
C LEU A 145 23.52 -1.55 -9.13
N THR A 146 23.55 -2.76 -8.62
CA THR A 146 24.22 -3.91 -9.28
C THR A 146 23.31 -4.70 -10.22
N SER A 147 22.01 -4.36 -10.25
CA SER A 147 21.01 -5.05 -11.07
C SER A 147 20.78 -4.34 -12.40
N SER A 148 20.73 -5.13 -13.49
CA SER A 148 20.38 -4.66 -14.84
C SER A 148 19.00 -5.13 -15.30
N THR A 149 18.06 -5.34 -14.40
CA THR A 149 16.77 -5.94 -14.74
C THR A 149 15.84 -4.94 -15.42
N GLU A 150 15.56 -5.16 -16.70
CA GLU A 150 14.50 -4.46 -17.42
C GLU A 150 13.17 -5.20 -17.24
N ARG A 151 12.12 -4.45 -16.97
CA ARG A 151 10.77 -5.00 -16.85
C ARG A 151 9.85 -4.52 -17.97
N ARG A 152 9.06 -5.45 -18.53
CA ARG A 152 8.01 -5.10 -19.48
C ARG A 152 6.86 -4.42 -18.76
N ALA A 153 6.58 -3.18 -19.14
CA ALA A 153 5.40 -2.43 -18.72
C ALA A 153 4.20 -2.82 -19.60
N THR A 154 3.05 -3.00 -19.00
CA THR A 154 1.79 -3.09 -19.73
C THR A 154 1.14 -1.71 -19.76
N LEU A 155 1.11 -1.07 -20.94
CA LEU A 155 0.42 0.20 -21.12
C LEU A 155 -1.07 0.02 -20.90
N LEU A 156 -1.65 0.85 -20.03
CA LEU A 156 -3.08 0.83 -19.76
C LEU A 156 -3.83 1.64 -20.83
N HIS A 157 -5.00 1.13 -21.20
CA HIS A 157 -5.92 1.84 -22.08
C HIS A 157 -6.35 3.18 -21.45
N PRO A 158 -6.47 4.29 -22.20
CA PRO A 158 -6.84 5.59 -21.66
C PRO A 158 -8.13 5.60 -20.83
N ALA A 159 -9.14 4.83 -21.24
CA ALA A 159 -10.38 4.69 -20.49
C ALA A 159 -10.16 4.01 -19.12
N VAL A 160 -9.23 3.05 -19.02
CA VAL A 160 -8.88 2.39 -17.76
C VAL A 160 -8.15 3.37 -16.84
N LEU A 161 -7.19 4.14 -17.36
CA LEU A 161 -6.49 5.18 -16.59
C LEU A 161 -7.48 6.21 -16.04
N LYS A 162 -8.41 6.67 -16.89
CA LYS A 162 -9.46 7.62 -16.49
C LYS A 162 -10.39 7.02 -15.43
N ALA A 163 -10.77 5.75 -15.57
CA ALA A 163 -11.59 5.06 -14.58
C ALA A 163 -10.87 4.94 -13.22
N LEU A 164 -9.58 4.60 -13.21
CA LEU A 164 -8.76 4.54 -11.99
C LEU A 164 -8.69 5.91 -11.29
N ASP A 165 -8.51 6.99 -12.05
CA ASP A 165 -8.47 8.36 -11.50
C ASP A 165 -9.82 8.78 -10.91
N ILE A 166 -10.92 8.53 -11.64
CA ILE A 166 -12.28 8.83 -11.16
C ILE A 166 -12.59 8.03 -9.88
N LEU A 167 -12.33 6.73 -9.88
CA LEU A 167 -12.61 5.87 -8.72
C LEU A 167 -11.84 6.25 -7.46
N LYS A 168 -10.68 6.89 -7.60
CA LYS A 168 -9.91 7.42 -6.47
C LYS A 168 -10.42 8.75 -5.93
N LYS A 169 -10.97 9.59 -6.79
CA LYS A 169 -11.43 10.94 -6.43
C LYS A 169 -12.88 10.96 -6.01
N GLU A 170 -13.73 10.15 -6.67
CA GLU A 170 -15.15 10.12 -6.48
C GLU A 170 -15.56 8.83 -5.76
N PHE A 171 -15.77 8.93 -4.44
CA PHE A 171 -16.08 7.78 -3.58
C PHE A 171 -17.55 7.38 -3.58
N GLU A 172 -18.43 8.26 -4.13
CA GLU A 172 -19.86 8.02 -4.17
C GLU A 172 -20.22 6.83 -5.08
N SER A 173 -21.40 6.26 -4.81
CA SER A 173 -21.90 5.08 -5.51
C SER A 173 -22.30 5.44 -6.95
N GLU A 174 -21.32 5.55 -7.86
CA GLU A 174 -21.64 5.66 -9.27
C GLU A 174 -21.88 4.29 -9.89
N TYR A 175 -22.98 4.18 -10.65
CA TYR A 175 -23.25 3.01 -11.46
C TYR A 175 -22.16 2.87 -12.55
N LEU A 176 -21.86 1.62 -12.92
CA LEU A 176 -20.86 1.31 -13.94
C LEU A 176 -21.11 2.07 -15.25
N ASP A 177 -22.36 2.26 -15.64
CA ASP A 177 -22.75 2.99 -16.86
C ASP A 177 -22.35 4.46 -16.80
N LYS A 178 -22.48 5.11 -15.64
CA LYS A 178 -22.06 6.50 -15.46
C LYS A 178 -20.54 6.63 -15.52
N LEU A 179 -19.81 5.72 -14.88
CA LEU A 179 -18.37 5.66 -14.97
C LEU A 179 -17.90 5.44 -16.41
N ALA A 180 -18.50 4.49 -17.12
CA ALA A 180 -18.16 4.18 -18.52
C ALA A 180 -18.41 5.38 -19.45
N ARG A 181 -19.52 6.08 -19.29
CA ARG A 181 -19.80 7.33 -20.02
C ARG A 181 -18.75 8.40 -19.76
N LYS A 182 -18.34 8.61 -18.50
CA LYS A 182 -17.24 9.52 -18.15
C LYS A 182 -15.92 9.12 -18.82
N CYS A 183 -15.70 7.81 -19.01
CA CYS A 183 -14.51 7.29 -19.67
C CYS A 183 -14.60 7.28 -21.20
N GLY A 184 -15.76 7.61 -21.79
CA GLY A 184 -15.97 7.66 -23.24
C GLY A 184 -16.10 6.28 -23.90
N VAL A 185 -16.56 5.26 -23.16
CA VAL A 185 -16.71 3.88 -23.63
C VAL A 185 -17.99 3.24 -23.09
N SER A 186 -18.38 2.07 -23.64
CA SER A 186 -19.50 1.31 -23.10
C SER A 186 -19.13 0.62 -21.78
N ALA A 187 -20.13 0.35 -20.93
CA ALA A 187 -19.93 -0.34 -19.65
C ALA A 187 -19.34 -1.74 -19.82
N ALA A 188 -19.79 -2.48 -20.82
CA ALA A 188 -19.27 -3.82 -21.13
C ALA A 188 -17.79 -3.77 -21.56
N TYR A 189 -17.44 -2.81 -22.41
CA TYR A 189 -16.05 -2.60 -22.83
C TYR A 189 -15.16 -2.23 -21.65
N LEU A 190 -15.57 -1.22 -20.85
CA LEU A 190 -14.82 -0.79 -19.68
C LEU A 190 -14.61 -1.95 -18.70
N SER A 191 -15.67 -2.67 -18.37
CA SER A 191 -15.62 -3.78 -17.40
C SER A 191 -14.61 -4.87 -17.84
N ARG A 192 -14.67 -5.27 -19.12
CA ARG A 192 -13.76 -6.29 -19.69
C ARG A 192 -12.32 -5.80 -19.70
N THR A 193 -12.08 -4.61 -20.28
CA THR A 193 -10.73 -4.06 -20.42
C THR A 193 -10.09 -3.75 -19.07
N PHE A 194 -10.87 -3.21 -18.14
CA PHE A 194 -10.43 -2.95 -16.78
C PHE A 194 -9.99 -4.25 -16.08
N LYS A 195 -10.84 -5.30 -16.10
CA LYS A 195 -10.49 -6.60 -15.51
C LYS A 195 -9.24 -7.21 -16.16
N GLN A 196 -9.12 -7.09 -17.49
CA GLN A 196 -7.97 -7.64 -18.24
C GLN A 196 -6.66 -6.91 -17.87
N GLN A 197 -6.69 -5.58 -17.69
CA GLN A 197 -5.48 -4.77 -17.49
C GLN A 197 -5.14 -4.51 -16.03
N VAL A 198 -6.15 -4.46 -15.15
CA VAL A 198 -6.02 -4.21 -13.72
C VAL A 198 -5.99 -5.53 -12.92
N GLY A 199 -6.44 -6.63 -13.52
CA GLY A 199 -6.47 -7.95 -12.87
C GLY A 199 -7.74 -8.23 -12.09
N VAL A 200 -8.43 -7.20 -11.58
CA VAL A 200 -9.65 -7.33 -10.77
C VAL A 200 -10.84 -6.60 -11.37
N PRO A 201 -12.08 -7.07 -11.13
CA PRO A 201 -13.28 -6.35 -11.56
C PRO A 201 -13.38 -4.96 -10.92
N ILE A 202 -13.96 -3.99 -11.64
CA ILE A 202 -14.14 -2.60 -11.20
C ILE A 202 -14.80 -2.52 -9.81
N ASN A 203 -15.84 -3.32 -9.56
CA ASN A 203 -16.52 -3.31 -8.27
C ASN A 203 -15.65 -3.80 -7.11
N ARG A 204 -14.76 -4.79 -7.35
CA ARG A 204 -13.78 -5.23 -6.35
C ARG A 204 -12.77 -4.12 -6.06
N TYR A 205 -12.23 -3.50 -7.10
CA TYR A 205 -11.29 -2.37 -6.97
C TYR A 205 -11.93 -1.19 -6.22
N ARG A 206 -13.18 -0.82 -6.55
CA ARG A 206 -13.94 0.22 -5.85
C ARG A 206 -14.12 -0.10 -4.36
N ASN A 207 -14.47 -1.32 -4.04
CA ASN A 207 -14.64 -1.76 -2.66
C ASN A 207 -13.32 -1.71 -1.87
N THR A 208 -12.19 -2.03 -2.52
CA THR A 208 -10.86 -1.90 -1.91
C THR A 208 -10.57 -0.43 -1.54
N ILE A 209 -10.77 0.51 -2.47
CA ILE A 209 -10.57 1.95 -2.20
C ILE A 209 -11.46 2.44 -1.06
N ARG A 210 -12.74 2.06 -1.05
CA ARG A 210 -13.67 2.43 0.02
C ARG A 210 -13.25 1.89 1.37
N LEU A 211 -12.75 0.66 1.39
CA LEU A 211 -12.27 0.04 2.60
C LEU A 211 -11.00 0.72 3.13
N GLU A 212 -10.06 1.08 2.26
CA GLU A 212 -8.87 1.87 2.60
C GLU A 212 -9.28 3.22 3.22
N ARG A 213 -10.21 3.93 2.57
CA ARG A 213 -10.72 5.19 3.08
C ARG A 213 -11.43 5.03 4.44
N PHE A 214 -12.22 3.97 4.62
CA PHE A 214 -12.83 3.66 5.90
C PHE A 214 -11.79 3.52 7.01
N LEU A 215 -10.72 2.77 6.75
CA LEU A 215 -9.62 2.59 7.71
C LEU A 215 -8.93 3.92 8.02
N GLU A 216 -8.69 4.76 7.00
CA GLU A 216 -8.11 6.10 7.20
C GLU A 216 -9.00 7.00 8.06
N ILE A 217 -10.30 7.03 7.77
CA ILE A 217 -11.28 7.80 8.55
C ILE A 217 -11.26 7.34 9.99
N ARG A 218 -11.34 6.04 10.25
CA ARG A 218 -11.31 5.46 11.60
C ARG A 218 -10.01 5.76 12.34
N ASN A 219 -8.87 5.74 11.66
CA ASN A 219 -7.58 6.05 12.27
C ASN A 219 -7.42 7.54 12.61
N LYS A 220 -8.03 8.43 11.80
CA LYS A 220 -7.98 9.89 12.03
C LYS A 220 -9.09 10.41 12.94
N ALA A 221 -10.15 9.60 13.15
CA ALA A 221 -11.30 10.03 13.91
C ALA A 221 -10.96 10.24 15.38
N THR A 222 -11.01 11.48 15.81
CA THR A 222 -11.17 11.84 17.22
C THR A 222 -12.52 11.29 17.72
N ARG A 223 -12.60 10.91 18.97
CA ARG A 223 -13.60 10.12 19.74
C ARG A 223 -15.10 10.16 19.39
N HIS A 224 -15.59 10.90 18.39
CA HIS A 224 -17.01 11.17 18.21
C HIS A 224 -17.67 10.54 16.96
N MET A 225 -16.90 9.94 16.04
CA MET A 225 -17.47 9.35 14.83
C MET A 225 -17.91 7.91 15.07
N THR A 226 -19.17 7.61 14.81
CA THR A 226 -19.70 6.25 14.88
C THR A 226 -19.20 5.39 13.72
N LEU A 227 -19.26 4.07 13.91
CA LEU A 227 -18.89 3.11 12.86
C LEU A 227 -19.73 3.31 11.60
N SER A 228 -21.04 3.59 11.75
CA SER A 228 -21.94 3.82 10.63
C SER A 228 -21.60 5.09 9.86
N GLU A 229 -21.30 6.20 10.53
CA GLU A 229 -20.85 7.45 9.90
C GLU A 229 -19.58 7.23 9.08
N ALA A 230 -18.58 6.55 9.64
CA ALA A 230 -17.34 6.23 8.93
C ALA A 230 -17.59 5.36 7.69
N VAL A 231 -18.53 4.42 7.74
CA VAL A 231 -18.93 3.57 6.61
C VAL A 231 -19.51 4.41 5.49
N TYR A 232 -20.46 5.31 5.79
CA TYR A 232 -21.08 6.16 4.77
C TYR A 232 -20.09 7.19 4.22
N GLU A 233 -19.27 7.80 5.06
CA GLU A 233 -18.25 8.77 4.64
C GLU A 233 -17.17 8.12 3.75
N SER A 234 -16.92 6.84 3.93
CA SER A 234 -15.99 6.08 3.07
C SER A 234 -16.59 5.69 1.70
N GLY A 235 -17.87 6.01 1.45
CA GLY A 235 -18.55 5.81 0.17
C GLY A 235 -19.28 4.48 0.02
N PHE A 236 -19.45 3.69 1.09
CA PHE A 236 -20.33 2.52 1.04
C PHE A 236 -21.80 2.94 1.05
N GLY A 237 -22.61 2.34 0.19
CA GLY A 237 -24.04 2.63 0.10
C GLY A 237 -24.87 2.04 1.24
N SER A 238 -24.33 1.08 2.01
CA SER A 238 -24.98 0.49 3.17
C SER A 238 -23.99 -0.21 4.10
N TYR A 239 -24.35 -0.30 5.38
CA TYR A 239 -23.58 -1.08 6.35
C TYR A 239 -23.51 -2.57 5.99
N ALA A 240 -24.55 -3.14 5.39
CA ALA A 240 -24.56 -4.54 4.96
C ALA A 240 -23.52 -4.80 3.86
N GLN A 241 -23.42 -3.91 2.87
CA GLN A 241 -22.39 -3.98 1.83
C GLN A 241 -21.00 -3.88 2.44
N PHE A 242 -20.77 -2.90 3.30
CA PHE A 242 -19.50 -2.74 4.00
C PHE A 242 -19.14 -3.99 4.81
N SER A 243 -20.05 -4.50 5.64
CA SER A 243 -19.82 -5.67 6.48
C SER A 243 -19.44 -6.92 5.67
N LYS A 244 -20.08 -7.11 4.51
CA LYS A 244 -19.76 -8.20 3.58
C LYS A 244 -18.33 -8.05 3.02
N VAL A 245 -17.99 -6.84 2.54
CA VAL A 245 -16.65 -6.55 2.00
C VAL A 245 -15.59 -6.67 3.08
N TYR A 246 -15.85 -6.09 4.25
CA TYR A 246 -14.95 -6.14 5.40
C TYR A 246 -14.66 -7.58 5.82
N ARG A 247 -15.69 -8.40 6.00
CA ARG A 247 -15.56 -9.81 6.39
C ARG A 247 -14.83 -10.64 5.33
N SER A 248 -15.10 -10.40 4.04
CA SER A 248 -14.39 -11.10 2.95
C SER A 248 -12.90 -10.71 2.87
N THR A 249 -12.55 -9.50 3.32
CA THR A 249 -11.17 -9.02 3.30
C THR A 249 -10.40 -9.43 4.54
N PHE A 250 -11.02 -9.33 5.72
CA PHE A 250 -10.36 -9.48 7.01
C PHE A 250 -10.71 -10.76 7.77
N GLY A 251 -11.61 -11.59 7.24
CA GLY A 251 -12.03 -12.85 7.87
C GLY A 251 -12.89 -12.68 9.13
N ARG A 252 -13.11 -11.46 9.62
CA ARG A 252 -13.81 -11.13 10.87
C ARG A 252 -14.83 -10.00 10.71
N ALA A 253 -15.72 -9.87 11.69
CA ALA A 253 -16.78 -8.85 11.65
C ALA A 253 -16.25 -7.45 12.03
N PRO A 254 -16.81 -6.36 11.46
CA PRO A 254 -16.36 -4.98 11.72
C PRO A 254 -16.46 -4.55 13.19
N ARG A 255 -17.38 -5.10 13.96
CA ARG A 255 -17.59 -4.77 15.41
C ARG A 255 -16.39 -5.12 16.30
N GLU A 256 -15.49 -5.96 15.84
CA GLU A 256 -14.29 -6.34 16.59
C GLU A 256 -13.19 -5.26 16.52
N ILE A 257 -13.28 -4.33 15.56
CA ILE A 257 -12.32 -3.20 15.46
C ILE A 257 -12.43 -2.25 16.65
N ASP A 258 -13.64 -1.97 17.13
CA ASP A 258 -13.83 -0.99 18.22
C ASP A 258 -13.17 -1.42 19.52
N LYS A 259 -12.87 -2.71 19.66
CA LYS A 259 -12.12 -3.27 20.80
C LYS A 259 -10.59 -3.14 20.62
N THR A 260 -10.11 -3.16 19.38
CA THR A 260 -8.66 -3.15 19.06
C THR A 260 -8.11 -1.74 18.83
N LEU A 261 -8.95 -0.78 18.42
CA LEU A 261 -8.56 0.62 18.22
C LEU A 261 -8.83 1.52 19.44
N ALA A 262 -9.37 0.96 20.52
CA ALA A 262 -9.44 1.67 21.79
C ALA A 262 -8.00 1.86 22.30
N PRO A 263 -7.57 3.11 22.65
CA PRO A 263 -6.27 3.32 23.25
C PRO A 263 -6.19 2.44 24.51
N SER A 264 -5.12 1.67 24.62
CA SER A 264 -4.82 0.89 25.81
C SER A 264 -4.85 1.82 27.02
N LYS A 265 -5.79 1.60 27.92
CA LYS A 265 -5.85 2.27 29.22
C LYS A 265 -4.73 1.69 30.12
N HIS A 266 -3.49 1.94 29.78
CA HIS A 266 -2.36 1.67 30.67
C HIS A 266 -1.31 2.74 30.46
N ALA A 267 -1.34 3.72 31.33
CA ALA A 267 -0.21 4.33 31.98
C ALA A 267 -0.64 5.66 32.63
N HIS A 268 -1.32 5.56 33.74
CA HIS A 268 -1.18 6.52 34.83
C HIS A 268 -1.64 5.82 36.11
N THR A 269 -0.73 5.12 36.74
CA THR A 269 -0.73 4.95 38.21
C THR A 269 0.65 5.30 38.71
N ASN A 270 0.63 6.42 39.39
CA ASN A 270 1.66 6.99 40.25
C ASN A 270 2.38 5.95 41.12
N SER A 271 3.65 6.10 41.30
CA SER A 271 4.29 6.45 42.55
C SER A 271 5.74 6.82 42.33
#